data_aeffdec135bf4a9ee8c839cac7059494
#
_entry.id   aeffdec135bf4a9ee8c839cac7059494
#
_cell.length_a   1.000
_cell.length_b   1.000
_cell.length_c   1.000
_cell.angle_alpha   90.00
_cell.angle_beta   90.00
_cell.angle_gamma   90.00
#
_symmetry.space_group_name_H-M   'P 1'
#
loop_
_entity.id
_entity.type
_entity.pdbx_description
1 polymer ?
#
loop_
_entity_poly.entity_id
_entity_poly.type
_entity_poly.pdbx_seq_one_letter_code
_entity_poly.pdbx_strand_id
1 'polypeptide(L)'
;MKITPKMYRAISVVALPLASLYLMWRSRRQPEYRQFWDERFAWSSFPLKTNRPRVWIHAVSVGETNATKPLLSAILNEWPECDVLLTHMTPTGREAGKALVAMAPDRVVQCYLPYDAPYAVRKFFRQTRPTMGIIMETDCLLYTSPSP
;
A
#
# COMPACT_ATOMS: atom_id res chain seq x y z
N MET A 1 -0.53 21.63 18.31
CA MET A 1 -1.63 22.19 17.47
C MET A 1 -2.44 21.00 16.96
N LYS A 2 -3.70 20.83 17.43
CA LYS A 2 -4.53 19.69 17.00
C LYS A 2 -5.12 20.00 15.63
N ILE A 3 -4.73 19.23 14.62
CA ILE A 3 -5.28 19.33 13.25
C ILE A 3 -6.72 18.81 13.29
N THR A 4 -7.69 19.66 12.96
CA THR A 4 -9.09 19.24 12.89
C THR A 4 -9.34 18.46 11.60
N PRO A 5 -10.34 17.53 11.56
CA PRO A 5 -10.68 16.79 10.33
C PRO A 5 -10.97 17.67 9.12
N LYS A 6 -11.51 18.87 9.35
CA LYS A 6 -11.77 19.86 8.28
C LYS A 6 -10.47 20.48 7.74
N MET A 7 -9.51 20.80 8.59
CA MET A 7 -8.18 21.27 8.18
C MET A 7 -7.42 20.20 7.41
N TYR A 8 -7.46 18.96 7.90
CA TYR A 8 -6.85 17.84 7.21
C TYR A 8 -7.40 17.67 5.78
N ARG A 9 -8.72 17.70 5.61
CA ARG A 9 -9.37 17.64 4.28
C ARG A 9 -8.94 18.78 3.35
N ALA A 10 -8.85 20.00 3.87
CA ALA A 10 -8.41 21.17 3.09
C ALA A 10 -6.93 21.02 2.66
N ILE A 11 -6.06 20.58 3.57
CA ILE A 11 -4.65 20.32 3.29
C ILE A 11 -4.50 19.21 2.23
N SER A 12 -5.26 18.12 2.34
CA SER A 12 -5.20 17.01 1.37
C SER A 12 -5.62 17.45 -0.04
N VAL A 13 -6.62 18.32 -0.17
CA VAL A 13 -7.07 18.86 -1.47
C VAL A 13 -6.00 19.73 -2.13
N VAL A 14 -5.23 20.50 -1.35
CA VAL A 14 -4.13 21.32 -1.86
C VAL A 14 -2.85 20.48 -2.10
N ALA A 15 -2.60 19.49 -1.26
CA ALA A 15 -1.44 18.62 -1.39
C ALA A 15 -1.49 17.70 -2.62
N LEU A 16 -2.68 17.27 -3.05
CA LEU A 16 -2.85 16.40 -4.22
C LEU A 16 -2.28 17.00 -5.53
N PRO A 17 -2.59 18.24 -5.94
CA PRO A 17 -1.99 18.83 -7.13
C PRO A 17 -0.48 19.06 -6.99
N LEU A 18 0.00 19.40 -5.78
CA LEU A 18 1.43 19.52 -5.53
C LEU A 18 2.15 18.17 -5.61
N ALA A 19 1.54 17.12 -5.06
CA ALA A 19 2.05 15.75 -5.19
C ALA A 19 2.06 15.31 -6.67
N SER A 20 1.04 15.66 -7.45
CA SER A 20 0.97 15.38 -8.88
C SER A 20 2.10 16.08 -9.65
N LEU A 21 2.35 17.36 -9.37
CA LEU A 21 3.45 18.13 -9.96
C LEU A 21 4.82 17.59 -9.58
N TYR A 22 5.01 17.23 -8.31
CA TYR A 22 6.23 16.58 -7.83
C TYR A 22 6.48 15.25 -8.53
N LEU A 23 5.44 14.42 -8.69
CA LEU A 23 5.54 13.15 -9.40
C LEU A 23 5.80 13.33 -10.90
N MET A 24 5.19 14.33 -11.53
CA MET A 24 5.49 14.69 -12.91
C MET A 24 6.94 15.13 -13.08
N TRP A 25 7.46 15.93 -12.17
CA TRP A 25 8.86 16.32 -12.17
C TRP A 25 9.79 15.12 -11.92
N ARG A 26 9.50 14.29 -10.92
CA ARG A 26 10.25 13.08 -10.59
C ARG A 26 10.19 12.03 -11.70
N SER A 27 9.06 11.92 -12.39
CA SER A 27 8.87 10.98 -13.50
C SER A 27 9.70 11.31 -14.74
N ARG A 28 10.25 12.53 -14.84
CA ARG A 28 11.23 12.87 -15.88
C ARG A 28 12.56 12.14 -15.68
N ARG A 29 12.90 11.84 -14.42
CA ARG A 29 14.12 11.10 -14.07
C ARG A 29 13.89 9.60 -13.89
N GLN A 30 12.68 9.18 -13.60
CA GLN A 30 12.30 7.78 -13.38
C GLN A 30 10.93 7.53 -14.02
N PRO A 31 10.90 7.08 -15.31
CA PRO A 31 9.65 6.87 -16.06
C PRO A 31 8.67 5.88 -15.40
N GLU A 32 9.19 4.96 -14.56
CA GLU A 32 8.37 3.98 -13.85
C GLU A 32 7.34 4.63 -12.90
N TYR A 33 7.59 5.84 -12.43
CA TYR A 33 6.62 6.59 -11.62
C TYR A 33 5.37 7.02 -12.41
N ARG A 34 5.39 6.97 -13.75
CA ARG A 34 4.20 7.22 -14.59
C ARG A 34 3.25 6.03 -14.68
N GLN A 35 3.73 4.83 -14.30
CA GLN A 35 2.92 3.64 -14.36
C GLN A 35 1.93 3.61 -13.18
N PHE A 36 0.73 3.06 -13.47
CA PHE A 36 -0.31 2.82 -12.46
C PHE A 36 -0.77 4.08 -11.68
N TRP A 37 -0.82 5.24 -12.35
CA TRP A 37 -1.39 6.45 -11.76
C TRP A 37 -2.85 6.28 -11.41
N ASP A 38 -3.55 5.51 -12.19
CA ASP A 38 -4.94 5.12 -11.99
C ASP A 38 -5.16 4.43 -10.63
N GLU A 39 -4.24 3.56 -10.18
CA GLU A 39 -4.27 2.99 -8.83
C GLU A 39 -4.00 4.07 -7.77
N ARG A 40 -2.93 4.88 -7.96
CA ARG A 40 -2.50 5.90 -6.99
C ARG A 40 -3.56 6.98 -6.74
N PHE A 41 -4.30 7.36 -7.78
CA PHE A 41 -5.39 8.33 -7.69
C PHE A 41 -6.76 7.65 -7.52
N ALA A 42 -6.82 6.34 -7.37
CA ALA A 42 -8.04 5.57 -7.24
C ALA A 42 -9.01 5.75 -8.42
N TRP A 43 -8.51 5.96 -9.64
CA TRP A 43 -9.33 6.04 -10.84
C TRP A 43 -9.75 4.65 -11.31
N SER A 44 -8.83 3.67 -11.26
CA SER A 44 -9.14 2.26 -11.55
C SER A 44 -9.75 1.56 -10.34
N SER A 45 -10.18 0.31 -10.55
CA SER A 45 -10.63 -0.56 -9.47
C SER A 45 -9.44 -1.22 -8.80
N PHE A 46 -9.49 -1.33 -7.47
CA PHE A 46 -8.56 -2.13 -6.69
C PHE A 46 -8.92 -3.62 -6.76
N PRO A 47 -7.99 -4.53 -6.42
CA PRO A 47 -8.29 -5.96 -6.35
C PRO A 47 -9.48 -6.23 -5.44
N LEU A 48 -10.58 -6.71 -6.04
CA LEU A 48 -11.82 -6.96 -5.31
C LEU A 48 -11.61 -8.09 -4.29
N LYS A 49 -12.32 -7.98 -3.18
CA LYS A 49 -12.36 -9.04 -2.19
C LYS A 49 -12.98 -10.30 -2.80
N THR A 50 -12.35 -11.43 -2.52
CA THR A 50 -12.94 -12.77 -2.72
C THR A 50 -13.82 -13.14 -1.53
N ASN A 51 -14.35 -14.36 -1.49
CA ASN A 51 -15.07 -14.87 -0.33
C ASN A 51 -14.15 -15.27 0.85
N ARG A 52 -12.82 -15.21 0.65
CA ARG A 52 -11.84 -15.55 1.68
C ARG A 52 -11.51 -14.37 2.59
N PRO A 53 -11.13 -14.59 3.85
CA PRO A 53 -10.50 -13.56 4.67
C PRO A 53 -9.30 -12.95 3.94
N ARG A 54 -9.04 -11.66 4.12
CA ARG A 54 -7.92 -10.98 3.46
C ARG A 54 -7.03 -10.28 4.46
N VAL A 55 -5.75 -10.61 4.45
CA VAL A 55 -4.70 -9.86 5.14
C VAL A 55 -4.15 -8.83 4.17
N TRP A 56 -4.10 -7.58 4.59
CA TRP A 56 -3.46 -6.49 3.88
C TRP A 56 -2.07 -6.24 4.49
N ILE A 57 -1.03 -6.28 3.66
CA ILE A 57 0.34 -5.95 4.07
C ILE A 57 0.80 -4.73 3.27
N HIS A 58 1.18 -3.67 3.97
CA HIS A 58 1.73 -2.48 3.37
C HIS A 58 3.25 -2.45 3.53
N ALA A 59 3.97 -2.47 2.39
CA ALA A 59 5.42 -2.41 2.30
C ALA A 59 5.82 -1.33 1.29
N VAL A 60 6.31 -0.19 1.75
CA VAL A 60 6.57 1.01 0.94
C VAL A 60 7.70 0.79 -0.05
N SER A 61 8.81 0.23 0.43
CA SER A 61 10.10 0.15 -0.26
C SER A 61 10.48 -1.29 -0.62
N VAL A 62 11.54 -1.44 -1.39
CA VAL A 62 12.11 -2.76 -1.73
C VAL A 62 12.61 -3.52 -0.49
N GLY A 63 13.19 -2.79 0.49
CA GLY A 63 13.67 -3.40 1.74
C GLY A 63 12.54 -4.00 2.56
N GLU A 64 11.46 -3.23 2.77
CA GLU A 64 10.26 -3.69 3.47
C GLU A 64 9.57 -4.83 2.73
N THR A 65 9.49 -4.75 1.40
CA THR A 65 8.92 -5.81 0.58
C THR A 65 9.69 -7.11 0.75
N ASN A 66 11.02 -7.07 0.72
CA ASN A 66 11.84 -8.26 0.96
C ASN A 66 11.69 -8.79 2.39
N ALA A 67 11.60 -7.90 3.38
CA ALA A 67 11.36 -8.28 4.78
C ALA A 67 9.98 -8.92 5.01
N THR A 68 9.02 -8.67 4.10
CA THR A 68 7.68 -9.28 4.15
C THR A 68 7.69 -10.77 3.82
N LYS A 69 8.70 -11.29 3.12
CA LYS A 69 8.72 -12.66 2.62
C LYS A 69 8.50 -13.74 3.70
N PRO A 70 9.22 -13.74 4.85
CA PRO A 70 8.99 -14.74 5.89
C PRO A 70 7.57 -14.64 6.51
N LEU A 71 7.07 -13.41 6.70
CA LEU A 71 5.71 -13.18 7.18
C LEU A 71 4.67 -13.72 6.20
N LEU A 72 4.82 -13.44 4.90
CA LEU A 72 3.94 -13.95 3.87
C LEU A 72 3.96 -15.49 3.84
N SER A 73 5.14 -16.12 3.92
CA SER A 73 5.25 -17.57 3.97
C SER A 73 4.50 -18.16 5.16
N ALA A 74 4.62 -17.56 6.34
CA ALA A 74 3.90 -17.99 7.53
C ALA A 74 2.38 -17.87 7.34
N ILE A 75 1.89 -16.74 6.82
CA ILE A 75 0.46 -16.52 6.55
C ILE A 75 -0.07 -17.57 5.56
N LEU A 76 0.66 -17.83 4.47
CA LEU A 76 0.24 -18.79 3.45
C LEU A 76 0.18 -20.23 3.98
N ASN A 77 1.03 -20.58 4.92
CA ASN A 77 1.08 -21.92 5.52
C ASN A 77 0.05 -22.11 6.63
N GLU A 78 -0.05 -21.12 7.56
CA GLU A 78 -0.91 -21.23 8.73
C GLU A 78 -2.39 -20.94 8.40
N TRP A 79 -2.64 -20.11 7.39
CA TRP A 79 -4.00 -19.72 6.97
C TRP A 79 -4.24 -20.02 5.48
N PRO A 80 -4.40 -21.29 5.09
CA PRO A 80 -4.56 -21.70 3.69
C PRO A 80 -5.78 -21.07 3.00
N GLU A 81 -6.82 -20.72 3.76
CA GLU A 81 -8.04 -20.08 3.25
C GLU A 81 -7.96 -18.54 3.23
N CYS A 82 -6.79 -17.95 3.45
CA CYS A 82 -6.63 -16.51 3.48
C CYS A 82 -6.02 -15.99 2.18
N ASP A 83 -6.55 -14.86 1.68
CA ASP A 83 -5.92 -14.08 0.61
C ASP A 83 -5.02 -13.00 1.20
N VAL A 84 -3.99 -12.60 0.45
CA VAL A 84 -3.09 -11.53 0.84
C VAL A 84 -3.10 -10.42 -0.20
N LEU A 85 -3.29 -9.18 0.24
CA LEU A 85 -3.13 -7.98 -0.56
C LEU A 85 -1.84 -7.28 -0.15
N LEU A 86 -0.89 -7.18 -1.07
CA LEU A 86 0.31 -6.38 -0.90
C LEU A 86 0.09 -4.97 -1.46
N THR A 87 0.52 -3.94 -0.74
CA THR A 87 0.50 -2.58 -1.26
C THR A 87 1.86 -1.93 -1.15
N HIS A 88 2.22 -1.15 -2.16
CA HIS A 88 3.50 -0.48 -2.29
C HIS A 88 3.31 1.02 -2.55
N MET A 89 4.37 1.82 -2.32
CA MET A 89 4.42 3.24 -2.69
C MET A 89 5.48 3.53 -3.74
N THR A 90 6.49 2.65 -3.89
CA THR A 90 7.59 2.84 -4.84
C THR A 90 7.54 1.82 -5.98
N PRO A 91 7.98 2.20 -7.20
CA PRO A 91 8.07 1.26 -8.32
C PRO A 91 8.99 0.06 -8.02
N THR A 92 10.11 0.31 -7.34
CA THR A 92 11.05 -0.74 -6.96
C THR A 92 10.48 -1.71 -5.94
N GLY A 93 9.67 -1.20 -4.96
CA GLY A 93 8.93 -2.05 -4.02
C GLY A 93 7.92 -2.95 -4.74
N ARG A 94 7.15 -2.37 -5.68
CA ARG A 94 6.20 -3.15 -6.50
C ARG A 94 6.90 -4.18 -7.37
N GLU A 95 8.04 -3.86 -7.95
CA GLU A 95 8.82 -4.83 -8.75
C GLU A 95 9.28 -6.00 -7.87
N ALA A 96 9.83 -5.72 -6.68
CA ALA A 96 10.18 -6.77 -5.71
C ALA A 96 8.96 -7.60 -5.28
N GLY A 97 7.79 -6.97 -5.18
CA GLY A 97 6.52 -7.62 -4.83
C GLY A 97 6.07 -8.70 -5.82
N LYS A 98 6.52 -8.65 -7.08
CA LYS A 98 6.22 -9.69 -8.08
C LYS A 98 6.70 -11.07 -7.63
N ALA A 99 7.87 -11.15 -7.00
CA ALA A 99 8.39 -12.40 -6.46
C ALA A 99 7.53 -12.95 -5.33
N LEU A 100 6.92 -12.08 -4.52
CA LEU A 100 6.00 -12.47 -3.46
C LEU A 100 4.66 -12.95 -4.02
N VAL A 101 4.12 -12.26 -5.03
CA VAL A 101 2.91 -12.70 -5.75
C VAL A 101 3.12 -14.08 -6.38
N ALA A 102 4.29 -14.33 -6.96
CA ALA A 102 4.62 -15.62 -7.58
C ALA A 102 4.65 -16.79 -6.59
N MET A 103 4.75 -16.56 -5.28
CA MET A 103 4.67 -17.63 -4.27
C MET A 103 3.29 -18.28 -4.19
N ALA A 104 2.23 -17.54 -4.45
CA ALA A 104 0.86 -18.03 -4.47
C ALA A 104 -0.03 -17.11 -5.34
N PRO A 105 0.04 -17.20 -6.68
CA PRO A 105 -0.62 -16.25 -7.60
C PRO A 105 -2.15 -16.20 -7.44
N ASP A 106 -2.76 -17.29 -6.99
CA ASP A 106 -4.22 -17.38 -6.79
C ASP A 106 -4.68 -16.75 -5.46
N ARG A 107 -3.73 -16.41 -4.58
CA ARG A 107 -4.01 -15.95 -3.22
C ARG A 107 -3.36 -14.60 -2.89
N VAL A 108 -2.28 -14.26 -3.57
CA VAL A 108 -1.51 -13.04 -3.33
C VAL A 108 -1.69 -12.10 -4.50
N VAL A 109 -2.17 -10.90 -4.24
CA VAL A 109 -2.32 -9.83 -5.22
C VAL A 109 -1.59 -8.58 -4.75
N GLN A 110 -1.19 -7.71 -5.68
CA GLN A 110 -0.55 -6.46 -5.33
C GLN A 110 -1.14 -5.27 -6.08
N CYS A 111 -1.09 -4.10 -5.45
CA CYS A 111 -1.41 -2.81 -6.06
C CYS A 111 -0.63 -1.68 -5.39
N TYR A 112 -0.72 -0.47 -5.94
CA TYR A 112 -0.28 0.71 -5.20
C TYR A 112 -1.32 1.10 -4.16
N LEU A 113 -0.84 1.56 -2.99
CA LEU A 113 -1.71 2.23 -2.05
C LEU A 113 -2.13 3.58 -2.66
N PRO A 114 -3.42 3.95 -2.65
CA PRO A 114 -3.85 5.25 -3.14
C PRO A 114 -3.31 6.37 -2.26
N TYR A 115 -3.14 7.56 -2.86
CA TYR A 115 -2.82 8.76 -2.10
C TYR A 115 -3.92 9.06 -1.08
N ASP A 116 -3.51 9.70 0.02
CA ASP A 116 -4.36 9.98 1.17
C ASP A 116 -5.41 11.06 0.86
N ALA A 117 -6.35 10.69 0.01
CA ALA A 117 -7.57 11.45 -0.28
C ALA A 117 -8.78 10.70 0.26
N PRO A 118 -9.73 11.37 0.95
CA PRO A 118 -10.86 10.70 1.60
C PRO A 118 -11.69 9.80 0.67
N TYR A 119 -11.84 10.16 -0.60
CA TYR A 119 -12.55 9.35 -1.58
C TYR A 119 -11.76 8.09 -1.96
N ALA A 120 -10.43 8.23 -2.12
CA ALA A 120 -9.55 7.17 -2.56
C ALA A 120 -9.40 6.11 -1.47
N VAL A 121 -9.19 6.54 -0.23
CA VAL A 121 -9.12 5.67 0.95
C VAL A 121 -10.44 4.91 1.14
N ARG A 122 -11.59 5.60 1.05
CA ARG A 122 -12.90 4.93 1.15
C ARG A 122 -13.12 3.92 0.02
N LYS A 123 -12.72 4.25 -1.22
CA LYS A 123 -12.82 3.33 -2.35
C LYS A 123 -11.94 2.10 -2.14
N PHE A 124 -10.69 2.30 -1.71
CA PHE A 124 -9.75 1.23 -1.40
C PHE A 124 -10.36 0.24 -0.40
N PHE A 125 -10.74 0.70 0.80
CA PHE A 125 -11.28 -0.17 1.83
C PHE A 125 -12.62 -0.81 1.44
N ARG A 126 -13.47 -0.09 0.70
CA ARG A 126 -14.74 -0.66 0.22
C ARG A 126 -14.55 -1.81 -0.77
N GLN A 127 -13.54 -1.75 -1.62
CA GLN A 127 -13.28 -2.76 -2.64
C GLN A 127 -12.43 -3.91 -2.10
N THR A 128 -11.38 -3.61 -1.37
CA THR A 128 -10.43 -4.61 -0.88
C THR A 128 -10.91 -5.33 0.37
N ARG A 129 -11.66 -4.65 1.25
CA ARG A 129 -12.24 -5.16 2.51
C ARG A 129 -11.28 -6.05 3.29
N PRO A 130 -10.10 -5.57 3.68
CA PRO A 130 -9.18 -6.37 4.46
C PRO A 130 -9.78 -6.68 5.85
N THR A 131 -9.55 -7.90 6.31
CA THR A 131 -9.92 -8.34 7.66
C THR A 131 -8.91 -7.84 8.68
N MET A 132 -7.64 -7.77 8.27
CA MET A 132 -6.51 -7.30 9.08
C MET A 132 -5.52 -6.54 8.20
N GLY A 133 -4.88 -5.51 8.75
CA GLY A 133 -3.81 -4.75 8.10
C GLY A 133 -2.51 -4.85 8.90
N ILE A 134 -1.41 -5.05 8.19
CA ILE A 134 -0.04 -5.07 8.73
C ILE A 134 0.76 -4.02 7.96
N ILE A 135 1.41 -3.12 8.68
CA ILE A 135 2.27 -2.09 8.10
C ILE A 135 3.72 -2.47 8.39
N MET A 136 4.48 -2.67 7.31
CA MET A 136 5.93 -2.94 7.38
C MET A 136 6.65 -1.59 7.39
N GLU A 137 6.99 -1.11 8.58
CA GLU A 137 7.68 0.18 8.75
C GLU A 137 8.95 -0.04 9.56
N THR A 138 10.09 0.14 8.91
CA THR A 138 11.40 -0.05 9.55
C THR A 138 11.76 1.10 10.50
N ASP A 139 11.22 2.29 10.26
CA ASP A 139 11.53 3.48 11.08
C ASP A 139 10.74 3.52 12.39
N CYS A 140 9.66 2.77 12.52
CA CYS A 140 8.83 2.72 13.73
C CYS A 140 9.56 2.08 14.93
N LEU A 141 10.56 1.25 14.69
CA LEU A 141 11.32 0.56 15.75
C LEU A 141 12.27 1.48 16.53
N LEU A 142 12.60 2.66 15.99
CA LEU A 142 13.50 3.62 16.66
C LEU A 142 12.78 4.61 17.57
N TYR A 143 11.45 4.81 17.36
CA TYR A 143 10.69 5.85 18.07
C TYR A 143 9.65 5.32 19.06
N THR A 144 9.35 4.04 19.07
CA THR A 144 8.27 3.46 19.89
C THR A 144 8.77 2.62 21.05
N SER A 145 10.07 2.57 21.33
CA SER A 145 10.56 2.00 22.59
C SER A 145 10.42 3.06 23.69
N PRO A 146 9.40 2.99 24.59
CA PRO A 146 9.46 3.78 25.81
C PRO A 146 10.69 3.28 26.57
N SER A 147 11.63 4.19 26.81
CA SER A 147 12.71 3.93 27.77
C SER A 147 12.09 3.51 29.10
N PRO A 148 12.63 2.49 29.77
CA PRO A 148 12.20 2.08 31.08
C PRO A 148 12.42 3.18 32.13
#